data_844881ceaf86d9d39b668831f250e394
#
_entry.id   844881ceaf86d9d39b668831f250e394
#
_cell.length_a   1.000
_cell.length_b   1.000
_cell.length_c   1.000
_cell.angle_alpha   90.00
_cell.angle_beta   90.00
_cell.angle_gamma   90.00
#
_symmetry.space_group_name_H-M   'P 1'
#
loop_
_entity.id
_entity.type
_entity.pdbx_description
1 polymer ?
#
loop_
_entity_poly.entity_id
_entity_poly.type
_entity_poly.pdbx_seq_one_letter_code
_entity_poly.pdbx_strand_id
1 'polypeptide(L)'
;MLIRINQILLLLMIFVGGLGSPSQAQQNIIKEDWPMFADPVMPQEYKILVVGENLISTWLDALASEDTEIRIDTVQTLRLAAQKNIPGLEVTIDPLIAVVADSETPKTIRYTAASVLTLLDASKAKEVFISGIKKGEYEMSVITESSLIKWQAEELVDIWRGRFESPKSGTLLRLAINGLAALGNDEDRKLLVEFSRNATNGNALRIDAAQAIAMYSEVPYLVEAAELSNGSTVDLIVAANLASPAPAESNQSQALQVLKQLCASSAYAAAGIAADALRQWNKVAVVELADVLATHQNPRARNAYVTALHDTVTAENLATLGSYLDDGDPGIRVQVQKWLVEFAEQDTLLPGVLEITEGAVNAQSWRLQEQGMHLAVELEQKHLAPVALKLLRSDRAEVLVTASWALRRLAVPETLPQVLAYCQSRRSDFLKETLPRELEYEINEQFAHLYQMFGQMKYKPATPLLMQFTKKVEQLRFRIRASAGWALGKIWEDNLEGASGLQDLFLTRLTDEAPIPPEDNLVKRMCAIGLARIGSDNEATIDALELYREQTTRRGVPSFSPLYTGSVWALTKLTGKTYPDPVTETFNEGPWLIQPFDPKLLESN
;
A
#
# COMPACT_ATOMS: atom_id res chain seq x y z
N MET A 1 29.28 -3.87 5.69
CA MET A 1 28.95 -3.72 4.27
C MET A 1 27.56 -4.24 3.90
N LEU A 2 27.07 -5.37 4.40
CA LEU A 2 25.72 -5.92 4.12
C LEU A 2 24.55 -5.15 4.76
N ILE A 3 24.77 -4.40 5.84
CA ILE A 3 23.68 -3.66 6.55
C ILE A 3 23.29 -2.36 5.81
N ARG A 4 24.18 -1.76 5.02
CA ARG A 4 23.88 -0.52 4.26
C ARG A 4 23.09 -0.74 2.98
N ILE A 5 23.13 -1.93 2.39
CA ILE A 5 22.37 -2.25 1.16
C ILE A 5 20.87 -2.31 1.42
N ASN A 6 20.44 -2.79 2.60
CA ASN A 6 19.03 -2.83 2.98
C ASN A 6 18.41 -1.45 3.25
N GLN A 7 19.20 -0.46 3.69
CA GLN A 7 18.69 0.91 3.91
C GLN A 7 18.48 1.68 2.59
N ILE A 8 19.31 1.42 1.58
CA ILE A 8 19.16 2.05 0.25
C ILE A 8 17.95 1.49 -0.50
N LEU A 9 17.66 0.19 -0.37
CA LEU A 9 16.46 -0.43 -0.94
C LEU A 9 15.17 0.07 -0.26
N LEU A 10 15.21 0.36 1.04
CA LEU A 10 14.06 0.90 1.78
C LEU A 10 13.75 2.36 1.38
N LEU A 11 14.77 3.17 1.10
CA LEU A 11 14.61 4.56 0.65
C LEU A 11 14.12 4.65 -0.81
N LEU A 12 14.50 3.74 -1.69
CA LEU A 12 14.00 3.68 -3.08
C LEU A 12 12.54 3.20 -3.16
N MET A 13 12.08 2.33 -2.26
CA MET A 13 10.66 1.94 -2.18
C MET A 13 9.74 3.05 -1.67
N ILE A 14 10.25 4.02 -0.90
CA ILE A 14 9.48 5.18 -0.42
C ILE A 14 9.27 6.22 -1.53
N PHE A 15 10.11 6.28 -2.55
CA PHE A 15 10.00 7.27 -3.64
C PHE A 15 9.21 6.78 -4.88
N VAL A 16 8.95 5.49 -5.02
CA VAL A 16 8.18 4.90 -6.14
C VAL A 16 6.78 4.42 -5.70
N GLY A 17 6.53 4.36 -4.39
CA GLY A 17 5.21 4.08 -3.82
C GLY A 17 4.27 5.26 -4.05
N GLY A 18 3.40 5.10 -5.05
CA GLY A 18 2.47 6.09 -5.56
C GLY A 18 1.78 6.95 -4.50
N LEU A 19 1.43 8.15 -4.92
CA LEU A 19 0.57 9.14 -4.26
C LEU A 19 -0.83 8.59 -3.88
N GLY A 20 -0.90 7.47 -3.20
CA GLY A 20 -2.07 7.06 -2.44
C GLY A 20 -2.06 7.87 -1.13
N SER A 21 -3.07 8.68 -0.90
CA SER A 21 -3.19 9.44 0.34
C SER A 21 -3.10 8.47 1.54
N PRO A 22 -2.34 8.76 2.59
CA PRO A 22 -2.23 7.92 3.79
C PRO A 22 -3.56 7.65 4.51
N SER A 23 -4.60 8.45 4.24
CA SER A 23 -5.98 8.16 4.64
C SER A 23 -6.51 6.85 4.05
N GLN A 24 -5.99 6.40 2.90
CA GLN A 24 -6.31 5.09 2.34
C GLN A 24 -5.71 3.92 3.14
N ALA A 25 -4.55 4.09 3.77
CA ALA A 25 -3.91 2.99 4.52
C ALA A 25 -4.69 2.65 5.81
N GLN A 26 -5.17 3.64 6.58
CA GLN A 26 -6.00 3.40 7.76
C GLN A 26 -7.40 2.87 7.40
N GLN A 27 -8.02 3.44 6.35
CA GLN A 27 -9.27 2.91 5.82
C GLN A 27 -9.11 1.47 5.32
N ASN A 28 -7.92 1.04 4.89
CA ASN A 28 -7.68 -0.34 4.48
C ASN A 28 -7.70 -1.32 5.63
N ILE A 29 -7.16 -0.98 6.82
CA ILE A 29 -7.19 -1.87 8.00
C ILE A 29 -8.65 -2.19 8.39
N ILE A 30 -9.51 -1.19 8.50
CA ILE A 30 -10.94 -1.40 8.81
C ILE A 30 -11.65 -2.14 7.66
N LYS A 31 -11.30 -1.86 6.41
CA LYS A 31 -11.88 -2.49 5.21
C LYS A 31 -11.47 -3.95 5.03
N GLU A 32 -10.38 -4.39 5.61
CA GLU A 32 -9.90 -5.78 5.54
C GLU A 32 -10.34 -6.61 6.75
N ASP A 33 -10.75 -5.98 7.86
CA ASP A 33 -11.20 -6.66 9.08
C ASP A 33 -12.71 -6.96 9.04
N TRP A 34 -13.08 -7.93 8.19
CA TRP A 34 -14.45 -8.39 8.04
C TRP A 34 -14.61 -9.85 8.43
N PRO A 35 -15.12 -10.18 9.64
CA PRO A 35 -15.33 -11.55 10.08
C PRO A 35 -16.08 -12.42 9.09
N MET A 36 -17.05 -11.86 8.38
CA MET A 36 -17.83 -12.62 7.39
C MET A 36 -17.00 -13.17 6.21
N PHE A 37 -15.81 -12.62 5.96
CA PHE A 37 -14.88 -13.16 4.95
C PHE A 37 -13.92 -14.20 5.52
N ALA A 38 -13.62 -14.11 6.81
CA ALA A 38 -12.71 -15.01 7.50
C ALA A 38 -13.42 -16.23 8.15
N ASP A 39 -14.75 -16.17 8.32
CA ASP A 39 -15.53 -17.21 9.00
C ASP A 39 -16.82 -17.54 8.23
N PRO A 40 -16.94 -18.75 7.69
CA PRO A 40 -16.01 -19.87 7.86
C PRO A 40 -14.73 -19.70 7.04
N VAL A 41 -13.67 -20.37 7.50
CA VAL A 41 -12.43 -20.46 6.71
C VAL A 41 -12.75 -21.21 5.42
N MET A 42 -12.59 -20.51 4.31
CA MET A 42 -12.78 -21.09 2.98
C MET A 42 -11.44 -21.59 2.46
N PRO A 43 -11.44 -22.62 1.57
CA PRO A 43 -10.26 -22.94 0.79
C PRO A 43 -9.78 -21.67 0.07
N GLN A 44 -8.53 -21.31 0.28
CA GLN A 44 -7.96 -20.19 -0.46
C GLN A 44 -7.67 -20.64 -1.88
N GLU A 45 -7.99 -19.76 -2.84
CA GLU A 45 -7.56 -19.93 -4.21
C GLU A 45 -6.03 -19.86 -4.25
N TYR A 46 -5.38 -20.99 -4.43
CA TYR A 46 -3.98 -20.98 -4.83
C TYR A 46 -3.93 -20.70 -6.34
N LYS A 47 -3.70 -19.44 -6.70
CA LYS A 47 -3.29 -19.10 -8.05
C LYS A 47 -1.86 -19.63 -8.24
N ILE A 48 -1.75 -20.84 -8.71
CA ILE A 48 -0.47 -21.33 -9.22
C ILE A 48 -0.28 -20.63 -10.57
N LEU A 49 0.64 -19.67 -10.60
CA LEU A 49 1.09 -19.06 -11.84
C LEU A 49 1.88 -20.12 -12.59
N VAL A 50 1.22 -20.91 -13.42
CA VAL A 50 1.89 -21.88 -14.29
C VAL A 50 2.45 -21.06 -15.45
N VAL A 51 3.72 -20.75 -15.40
CA VAL A 51 4.49 -20.32 -16.58
C VAL A 51 4.58 -21.56 -17.45
N GLY A 52 3.94 -21.55 -18.63
CA GLY A 52 3.99 -22.69 -19.55
C GLY A 52 5.46 -23.09 -19.77
N GLU A 53 5.77 -24.36 -19.62
CA GLU A 53 7.15 -24.90 -19.70
C GLU A 53 7.90 -24.41 -20.96
N ASN A 54 7.18 -24.10 -22.04
CA ASN A 54 7.73 -23.65 -23.32
C ASN A 54 7.66 -22.14 -23.56
N LEU A 55 7.21 -21.33 -22.58
CA LEU A 55 6.97 -19.89 -22.82
C LEU A 55 8.29 -19.15 -23.12
N ILE A 56 9.32 -19.38 -22.32
CA ILE A 56 10.62 -18.72 -22.47
C ILE A 56 11.35 -19.22 -23.73
N SER A 57 11.28 -20.51 -24.04
CA SER A 57 11.86 -21.03 -25.29
C SER A 57 11.16 -20.46 -26.52
N THR A 58 9.83 -20.32 -26.51
CA THR A 58 9.08 -19.63 -27.56
C THR A 58 9.55 -18.18 -27.76
N TRP A 59 9.81 -17.45 -26.66
CA TRP A 59 10.33 -16.08 -26.76
C TRP A 59 11.76 -16.03 -27.27
N LEU A 60 12.61 -17.01 -26.93
CA LEU A 60 13.98 -17.09 -27.49
C LEU A 60 13.96 -17.38 -28.98
N ASP A 61 13.11 -18.29 -29.44
CA ASP A 61 12.95 -18.61 -30.85
C ASP A 61 12.40 -17.39 -31.61
N ALA A 62 11.40 -16.69 -31.08
CA ALA A 62 10.84 -15.49 -31.64
C ALA A 62 11.84 -14.32 -31.68
N LEU A 63 12.73 -14.21 -30.69
CA LEU A 63 13.79 -13.20 -30.64
C LEU A 63 14.82 -13.44 -31.78
N ALA A 64 15.05 -14.70 -32.18
CA ALA A 64 15.94 -15.10 -33.26
C ALA A 64 15.28 -15.04 -34.66
N SER A 65 13.99 -14.68 -34.74
CA SER A 65 13.25 -14.58 -36.02
C SER A 65 13.87 -13.54 -36.95
N GLU A 66 13.80 -13.81 -38.27
CA GLU A 66 14.14 -12.82 -39.30
C GLU A 66 13.09 -11.71 -39.42
N ASP A 67 11.84 -11.95 -38.93
CA ASP A 67 10.76 -10.99 -38.97
C ASP A 67 10.93 -9.93 -37.87
N THR A 68 11.03 -8.68 -38.32
CA THR A 68 11.24 -7.52 -37.44
C THR A 68 10.05 -7.26 -36.53
N GLU A 69 8.80 -7.51 -36.97
CA GLU A 69 7.60 -7.30 -36.13
C GLU A 69 7.54 -8.33 -35.00
N ILE A 70 7.82 -9.59 -35.31
CA ILE A 70 7.92 -10.65 -34.30
C ILE A 70 8.99 -10.31 -33.26
N ARG A 71 10.15 -9.82 -33.67
CA ARG A 71 11.22 -9.40 -32.76
C ARG A 71 10.81 -8.21 -31.86
N ILE A 72 10.08 -7.23 -32.45
CA ILE A 72 9.55 -6.09 -31.68
C ILE A 72 8.58 -6.60 -30.59
N ASP A 73 7.63 -7.43 -30.97
CA ASP A 73 6.64 -7.99 -30.05
C ASP A 73 7.30 -8.86 -28.98
N THR A 74 8.36 -9.58 -29.35
CA THR A 74 9.13 -10.41 -28.41
C THR A 74 9.84 -9.57 -27.35
N VAL A 75 10.59 -8.51 -27.75
CA VAL A 75 11.28 -7.68 -26.74
C VAL A 75 10.31 -6.89 -25.87
N GLN A 76 9.13 -6.52 -26.39
CA GLN A 76 8.07 -5.91 -25.58
C GLN A 76 7.47 -6.90 -24.60
N THR A 77 7.24 -8.14 -25.04
CA THR A 77 6.78 -9.24 -24.16
C THR A 77 7.79 -9.51 -23.06
N LEU A 78 9.09 -9.63 -23.38
CA LEU A 78 10.16 -9.82 -22.39
C LEU A 78 10.25 -8.65 -21.40
N ARG A 79 10.06 -7.41 -21.86
CA ARG A 79 10.02 -6.24 -20.98
C ARG A 79 8.87 -6.33 -19.98
N LEU A 80 7.69 -6.70 -20.45
CA LEU A 80 6.52 -6.88 -19.60
C LEU A 80 6.71 -8.05 -18.61
N ALA A 81 7.32 -9.16 -19.08
CA ALA A 81 7.65 -10.30 -18.24
C ALA A 81 8.65 -9.93 -17.13
N ALA A 82 9.70 -9.17 -17.47
CA ALA A 82 10.67 -8.67 -16.49
C ALA A 82 10.02 -7.72 -15.46
N GLN A 83 9.13 -6.82 -15.86
CA GLN A 83 8.36 -5.96 -14.95
C GLN A 83 7.46 -6.75 -14.00
N LYS A 84 6.99 -7.91 -14.42
CA LYS A 84 6.15 -8.82 -13.61
C LYS A 84 6.97 -9.84 -12.83
N ASN A 85 8.30 -9.76 -12.88
CA ASN A 85 9.23 -10.70 -12.24
C ASN A 85 8.95 -12.16 -12.59
N ILE A 86 8.69 -12.45 -13.87
CA ILE A 86 8.51 -13.83 -14.33
C ILE A 86 9.83 -14.59 -14.12
N PRO A 87 9.79 -15.76 -13.42
CA PRO A 87 11.00 -16.52 -13.16
C PRO A 87 11.58 -17.16 -14.44
N GLY A 88 12.91 -17.37 -14.47
CA GLY A 88 13.60 -18.06 -15.56
C GLY A 88 14.02 -17.15 -16.73
N LEU A 89 13.81 -15.82 -16.64
CA LEU A 89 14.22 -14.88 -17.67
C LEU A 89 15.74 -14.69 -17.78
N GLU A 90 16.52 -15.22 -16.83
CA GLU A 90 17.98 -15.13 -16.83
C GLU A 90 18.61 -15.75 -18.09
N VAL A 91 17.97 -16.75 -18.68
CA VAL A 91 18.44 -17.41 -19.91
C VAL A 91 18.34 -16.49 -21.14
N THR A 92 17.55 -15.41 -21.07
CA THR A 92 17.39 -14.43 -22.15
C THR A 92 18.49 -13.36 -22.16
N ILE A 93 19.32 -13.25 -21.11
CA ILE A 93 20.31 -12.19 -20.95
C ILE A 93 21.34 -12.20 -22.10
N ASP A 94 21.99 -13.31 -22.35
CA ASP A 94 23.03 -13.39 -23.39
C ASP A 94 22.46 -13.16 -24.81
N PRO A 95 21.30 -13.72 -25.21
CA PRO A 95 20.61 -13.37 -26.44
C PRO A 95 20.26 -11.88 -26.56
N LEU A 96 19.78 -11.25 -25.48
CA LEU A 96 19.45 -9.82 -25.48
C LEU A 96 20.70 -8.95 -25.60
N ILE A 97 21.81 -9.33 -24.98
CA ILE A 97 23.11 -8.65 -25.14
C ILE A 97 23.53 -8.69 -26.61
N ALA A 98 23.40 -9.82 -27.28
CA ALA A 98 23.71 -9.95 -28.72
C ALA A 98 22.82 -9.02 -29.55
N VAL A 99 21.53 -8.94 -29.28
CA VAL A 99 20.58 -8.02 -29.93
C VAL A 99 21.00 -6.55 -29.77
N VAL A 100 21.42 -6.15 -28.56
CA VAL A 100 21.87 -4.77 -28.29
C VAL A 100 23.19 -4.46 -29.01
N ALA A 101 24.09 -5.45 -29.14
CA ALA A 101 25.40 -5.30 -29.74
C ALA A 101 25.33 -5.17 -31.27
N ASP A 102 24.33 -5.76 -31.91
CA ASP A 102 24.16 -5.78 -33.35
C ASP A 102 23.68 -4.42 -33.87
N SER A 103 24.55 -3.72 -34.62
CA SER A 103 24.25 -2.40 -35.20
C SER A 103 23.19 -2.43 -36.30
N GLU A 104 22.99 -3.59 -36.95
CA GLU A 104 22.00 -3.77 -38.03
C GLU A 104 20.59 -3.99 -37.47
N THR A 105 20.49 -4.41 -36.22
CA THR A 105 19.20 -4.54 -35.54
C THR A 105 18.54 -3.15 -35.33
N PRO A 106 17.25 -2.98 -35.67
CA PRO A 106 16.52 -1.73 -35.52
C PRO A 106 16.63 -1.15 -34.09
N LYS A 107 16.82 0.16 -34.00
CA LYS A 107 16.99 0.87 -32.71
C LYS A 107 15.89 0.56 -31.68
N THR A 108 14.63 0.45 -32.15
CA THR A 108 13.49 0.12 -31.26
C THR A 108 13.70 -1.21 -30.54
N ILE A 109 14.17 -2.23 -31.25
CA ILE A 109 14.45 -3.56 -30.67
C ILE A 109 15.64 -3.47 -29.72
N ARG A 110 16.75 -2.84 -30.15
CA ARG A 110 17.96 -2.68 -29.33
C ARG A 110 17.69 -1.95 -28.01
N TYR A 111 16.94 -0.84 -28.06
CA TYR A 111 16.66 -0.04 -26.86
C TYR A 111 15.63 -0.73 -25.93
N THR A 112 14.65 -1.45 -26.50
CA THR A 112 13.75 -2.25 -25.69
C THR A 112 14.49 -3.42 -25.04
N ALA A 113 15.38 -4.11 -25.76
CA ALA A 113 16.25 -5.15 -25.21
C ALA A 113 17.16 -4.60 -24.11
N ALA A 114 17.75 -3.41 -24.28
CA ALA A 114 18.52 -2.73 -23.24
C ALA A 114 17.66 -2.46 -21.98
N SER A 115 16.40 -2.03 -22.15
CA SER A 115 15.46 -1.85 -21.04
C SER A 115 15.16 -3.16 -20.32
N VAL A 116 15.03 -4.28 -21.03
CA VAL A 116 14.86 -5.61 -20.39
C VAL A 116 16.09 -5.95 -19.54
N LEU A 117 17.29 -5.77 -20.10
CA LEU A 117 18.54 -6.06 -19.40
C LEU A 117 18.71 -5.20 -18.13
N THR A 118 18.27 -3.93 -18.15
CA THR A 118 18.28 -3.09 -16.93
C THR A 118 17.27 -3.57 -15.88
N LEU A 119 16.07 -3.99 -16.30
CA LEU A 119 15.05 -4.55 -15.40
C LEU A 119 15.51 -5.87 -14.76
N LEU A 120 16.25 -6.69 -15.51
CA LEU A 120 16.85 -7.95 -15.01
C LEU A 120 18.13 -7.73 -14.18
N ASP A 121 18.55 -6.48 -13.99
CA ASP A 121 19.82 -6.14 -13.31
C ASP A 121 21.04 -6.89 -13.91
N ALA A 122 21.06 -7.05 -15.25
CA ALA A 122 22.02 -7.87 -15.98
C ALA A 122 23.37 -7.13 -16.16
N SER A 123 24.22 -7.10 -15.13
CA SER A 123 25.52 -6.41 -15.17
C SER A 123 26.48 -6.92 -16.26
N LYS A 124 26.29 -8.12 -16.81
CA LYS A 124 27.00 -8.62 -18.00
C LYS A 124 26.83 -7.70 -19.23
N ALA A 125 25.74 -6.90 -19.28
CA ALA A 125 25.48 -5.97 -20.38
C ALA A 125 26.30 -4.67 -20.29
N LYS A 126 27.10 -4.45 -19.24
CA LYS A 126 27.88 -3.23 -18.98
C LYS A 126 28.63 -2.74 -20.22
N GLU A 127 29.42 -3.61 -20.84
CA GLU A 127 30.29 -3.26 -21.97
C GLU A 127 29.50 -2.82 -23.22
N VAL A 128 28.43 -3.51 -23.56
CA VAL A 128 27.61 -3.18 -24.71
C VAL A 128 26.88 -1.85 -24.52
N PHE A 129 26.44 -1.54 -23.30
CA PHE A 129 25.82 -0.26 -22.97
C PHE A 129 26.83 0.89 -23.07
N ILE A 130 28.02 0.72 -22.49
CA ILE A 130 29.10 1.70 -22.57
C ILE A 130 29.47 1.97 -24.05
N SER A 131 29.53 0.94 -24.87
CA SER A 131 29.78 1.08 -26.30
C SER A 131 28.74 1.94 -27.02
N GLY A 132 27.44 1.74 -26.72
CA GLY A 132 26.35 2.56 -27.29
C GLY A 132 26.44 4.01 -26.85
N ILE A 133 26.74 4.25 -25.56
CA ILE A 133 26.91 5.60 -25.00
C ILE A 133 28.09 6.33 -25.64
N LYS A 134 29.24 5.64 -25.85
CA LYS A 134 30.42 6.19 -26.52
C LYS A 134 30.15 6.56 -27.97
N LYS A 135 29.20 5.87 -28.63
CA LYS A 135 28.73 6.23 -29.99
C LYS A 135 27.75 7.42 -29.98
N GLY A 136 27.40 7.95 -28.85
CA GLY A 136 26.49 9.09 -28.69
C GLY A 136 25.01 8.74 -28.81
N GLU A 137 24.61 7.51 -28.57
CA GLU A 137 23.20 7.09 -28.57
C GLU A 137 22.47 7.65 -27.36
N TYR A 138 21.63 8.67 -27.58
CA TYR A 138 20.90 9.38 -26.52
C TYR A 138 19.98 8.45 -25.71
N GLU A 139 19.18 7.64 -26.39
CA GLU A 139 18.23 6.72 -25.78
C GLU A 139 18.95 5.66 -24.95
N MET A 140 20.10 5.17 -25.42
CA MET A 140 20.94 4.24 -24.66
C MET A 140 21.37 4.86 -23.35
N SER A 141 21.82 6.13 -23.36
CA SER A 141 22.18 6.87 -22.14
C SER A 141 21.00 6.96 -21.16
N VAL A 142 19.83 7.37 -21.65
CA VAL A 142 18.64 7.54 -20.81
C VAL A 142 18.17 6.23 -20.18
N ILE A 143 18.26 5.12 -20.90
CA ILE A 143 17.80 3.82 -20.44
C ILE A 143 18.79 3.19 -19.45
N THR A 144 20.09 3.33 -19.69
CA THR A 144 21.06 2.43 -19.06
C THR A 144 21.97 3.08 -18.02
N GLU A 145 22.18 4.42 -18.05
CA GLU A 145 23.19 5.05 -17.18
C GLU A 145 22.91 4.90 -15.69
N SER A 146 21.64 4.90 -15.25
CA SER A 146 21.32 4.63 -13.84
C SER A 146 21.78 3.23 -13.40
N SER A 147 21.62 2.23 -14.26
CA SER A 147 22.13 0.87 -14.01
C SER A 147 23.64 0.81 -14.07
N LEU A 148 24.26 1.55 -15.00
CA LEU A 148 25.72 1.62 -15.13
C LEU A 148 26.37 2.28 -13.92
N ILE A 149 25.77 3.31 -13.35
CA ILE A 149 26.20 3.88 -12.06
C ILE A 149 26.15 2.82 -10.95
N LYS A 150 25.04 2.08 -10.85
CA LYS A 150 24.90 0.97 -9.90
C LYS A 150 25.97 -0.12 -10.12
N TRP A 151 26.32 -0.40 -11.37
CA TRP A 151 27.33 -1.41 -11.76
C TRP A 151 28.75 -0.85 -11.77
N GLN A 152 28.99 0.33 -11.20
CA GLN A 152 30.29 0.94 -11.06
C GLN A 152 31.03 1.10 -12.41
N ALA A 153 30.36 1.74 -13.39
CA ALA A 153 30.93 2.00 -14.71
C ALA A 153 31.82 3.27 -14.71
N GLU A 154 32.97 3.20 -14.10
CA GLU A 154 33.94 4.31 -14.01
C GLU A 154 34.42 4.80 -15.39
N GLU A 155 34.34 3.96 -16.43
CA GLU A 155 34.71 4.26 -17.80
C GLU A 155 33.85 5.37 -18.44
N LEU A 156 32.75 5.78 -17.79
CA LEU A 156 31.87 6.86 -18.24
C LEU A 156 32.20 8.21 -17.61
N VAL A 157 33.07 8.28 -16.62
CA VAL A 157 33.38 9.53 -15.88
C VAL A 157 33.82 10.64 -16.84
N ASP A 158 34.69 10.37 -17.80
CA ASP A 158 35.14 11.38 -18.77
C ASP A 158 34.02 11.83 -19.72
N ILE A 159 33.08 10.95 -20.05
CA ILE A 159 31.89 11.32 -20.84
C ILE A 159 31.00 12.25 -20.03
N TRP A 160 30.79 11.98 -18.73
CA TRP A 160 30.01 12.83 -17.85
C TRP A 160 30.67 14.20 -17.64
N ARG A 161 32.00 14.27 -17.51
CA ARG A 161 32.75 15.55 -17.48
C ARG A 161 32.53 16.35 -18.78
N GLY A 162 32.67 15.71 -19.94
CA GLY A 162 32.44 16.37 -21.22
C GLY A 162 31.01 16.89 -21.42
N ARG A 163 29.99 16.18 -20.87
CA ARG A 163 28.60 16.68 -20.86
C ARG A 163 28.39 17.86 -19.92
N PHE A 164 29.17 17.94 -18.87
CA PHE A 164 29.13 19.04 -17.93
C PHE A 164 29.76 20.30 -18.52
N GLU A 165 30.87 20.16 -19.25
CA GLU A 165 31.56 21.27 -19.95
C GLU A 165 30.73 21.82 -21.12
N SER A 166 30.01 20.96 -21.84
CA SER A 166 29.23 21.32 -23.03
C SER A 166 27.84 20.67 -23.02
N PRO A 167 26.92 21.17 -22.17
CA PRO A 167 25.62 20.56 -21.98
C PRO A 167 24.74 20.71 -23.23
N LYS A 168 24.38 19.59 -23.87
CA LYS A 168 23.49 19.54 -25.05
C LYS A 168 22.02 19.25 -24.67
N SER A 169 21.79 18.68 -23.51
CA SER A 169 20.48 18.25 -23.02
C SER A 169 20.44 18.29 -21.49
N GLY A 170 19.37 18.82 -20.92
CA GLY A 170 19.15 18.81 -19.47
C GLY A 170 19.06 17.40 -18.90
N THR A 171 18.51 16.45 -19.66
CA THR A 171 18.44 15.04 -19.23
C THR A 171 19.83 14.41 -19.16
N LEU A 172 20.68 14.60 -20.18
CA LEU A 172 22.05 14.09 -20.17
C LEU A 172 22.90 14.77 -19.10
N LEU A 173 22.65 16.06 -18.83
CA LEU A 173 23.34 16.77 -17.75
C LEU A 173 22.93 16.21 -16.37
N ARG A 174 21.65 15.90 -16.15
CA ARG A 174 21.19 15.26 -14.91
C ARG A 174 21.85 13.87 -14.72
N LEU A 175 21.96 13.08 -15.78
CA LEU A 175 22.66 11.79 -15.71
C LEU A 175 24.15 11.98 -15.38
N ALA A 176 24.80 12.98 -15.99
CA ALA A 176 26.18 13.33 -15.68
C ALA A 176 26.38 13.78 -14.23
N ILE A 177 25.47 14.60 -13.70
CA ILE A 177 25.46 15.01 -12.29
C ILE A 177 25.43 13.78 -11.37
N ASN A 178 24.51 12.85 -11.59
CA ASN A 178 24.39 11.63 -10.79
C ASN A 178 25.64 10.73 -10.92
N GLY A 179 26.15 10.56 -12.13
CA GLY A 179 27.34 9.76 -12.40
C GLY A 179 28.61 10.33 -11.74
N LEU A 180 28.84 11.64 -11.88
CA LEU A 180 29.99 12.32 -11.26
C LEU A 180 29.89 12.34 -9.72
N ALA A 181 28.71 12.52 -9.16
CA ALA A 181 28.53 12.44 -7.72
C ALA A 181 28.84 11.05 -7.16
N ALA A 182 28.41 9.99 -7.88
CA ALA A 182 28.56 8.61 -7.44
C ALA A 182 29.97 8.05 -7.67
N LEU A 183 30.55 8.27 -8.85
CA LEU A 183 31.77 7.60 -9.32
C LEU A 183 32.92 8.58 -9.61
N GLY A 184 32.65 9.89 -9.60
CA GLY A 184 33.67 10.91 -9.78
C GLY A 184 34.62 11.03 -8.58
N ASN A 185 35.72 11.74 -8.79
CA ASN A 185 36.70 12.06 -7.74
C ASN A 185 36.26 13.32 -6.95
N ASP A 186 37.11 13.76 -6.02
CA ASP A 186 36.82 14.93 -5.18
C ASP A 186 36.75 16.24 -5.97
N GLU A 187 37.49 16.37 -7.08
CA GLU A 187 37.43 17.55 -7.95
C GLU A 187 36.07 17.59 -8.69
N ASP A 188 35.57 16.43 -9.11
CA ASP A 188 34.22 16.33 -9.71
C ASP A 188 33.14 16.73 -8.72
N ARG A 189 33.25 16.31 -7.46
CA ARG A 189 32.30 16.71 -6.41
C ARG A 189 32.36 18.21 -6.12
N LYS A 190 33.56 18.82 -6.05
CA LYS A 190 33.71 20.28 -5.92
C LYS A 190 33.04 21.01 -7.10
N LEU A 191 33.22 20.52 -8.33
CA LEU A 191 32.58 21.08 -9.52
C LEU A 191 31.05 21.05 -9.38
N LEU A 192 30.47 19.96 -8.87
CA LEU A 192 29.03 19.85 -8.63
C LEU A 192 28.55 20.80 -7.52
N VAL A 193 29.36 21.01 -6.47
CA VAL A 193 29.06 22.00 -5.41
C VAL A 193 29.01 23.40 -6.00
N GLU A 194 30.02 23.80 -6.78
CA GLU A 194 30.06 25.10 -7.45
C GLU A 194 28.88 25.27 -8.41
N PHE A 195 28.54 24.23 -9.16
CA PHE A 195 27.37 24.23 -10.05
C PHE A 195 26.07 24.46 -9.30
N SER A 196 25.89 23.79 -8.16
CA SER A 196 24.67 23.89 -7.35
C SER A 196 24.49 25.29 -6.74
N ARG A 197 25.59 25.99 -6.45
CA ARG A 197 25.63 27.35 -5.89
C ARG A 197 25.39 28.44 -6.91
N ASN A 198 25.72 28.19 -8.18
CA ASN A 198 25.65 29.20 -9.23
C ASN A 198 24.20 29.48 -9.63
N ALA A 199 23.68 30.66 -9.29
CA ALA A 199 22.31 31.09 -9.57
C ALA A 199 21.98 31.23 -11.07
N THR A 200 23.00 31.25 -11.96
CA THR A 200 22.75 31.28 -13.41
C THR A 200 22.36 29.92 -13.97
N ASN A 201 22.61 28.84 -13.25
CA ASN A 201 22.18 27.50 -13.61
C ASN A 201 20.67 27.30 -13.35
N GLY A 202 20.03 26.41 -14.09
CA GLY A 202 18.60 26.12 -13.90
C GLY A 202 18.32 25.57 -12.50
N ASN A 203 17.31 26.11 -11.82
CA ASN A 203 16.96 25.80 -10.43
C ASN A 203 16.85 24.29 -10.16
N ALA A 204 16.19 23.54 -11.06
CA ALA A 204 16.02 22.09 -10.91
C ALA A 204 17.38 21.36 -10.93
N LEU A 205 18.28 21.73 -11.85
CA LEU A 205 19.59 21.11 -11.96
C LEU A 205 20.49 21.45 -10.76
N ARG A 206 20.37 22.67 -10.20
CA ARG A 206 21.05 23.05 -8.96
C ARG A 206 20.65 22.17 -7.79
N ILE A 207 19.35 21.93 -7.65
CA ILE A 207 18.79 21.05 -6.61
C ILE A 207 19.23 19.60 -6.87
N ASP A 208 19.13 19.12 -8.12
CA ASP A 208 19.59 17.77 -8.49
C ASP A 208 21.07 17.55 -8.13
N ALA A 209 21.94 18.53 -8.41
CA ALA A 209 23.37 18.45 -8.08
C ALA A 209 23.60 18.39 -6.56
N ALA A 210 22.93 19.24 -5.78
CA ALA A 210 23.03 19.23 -4.32
C ALA A 210 22.48 17.90 -3.71
N GLN A 211 21.39 17.37 -4.25
CA GLN A 211 20.83 16.08 -3.84
C GLN A 211 21.78 14.91 -4.16
N ALA A 212 22.38 14.92 -5.35
CA ALA A 212 23.36 13.90 -5.73
C ALA A 212 24.59 13.93 -4.81
N ILE A 213 25.08 15.13 -4.45
CA ILE A 213 26.15 15.28 -3.47
C ILE A 213 25.71 14.72 -2.12
N ALA A 214 24.54 15.09 -1.62
CA ALA A 214 24.01 14.59 -0.35
C ALA A 214 23.91 13.07 -0.29
N MET A 215 23.62 12.42 -1.43
CA MET A 215 23.46 10.97 -1.51
C MET A 215 24.80 10.22 -1.50
N TYR A 216 25.83 10.77 -2.13
CA TYR A 216 27.09 10.06 -2.39
C TYR A 216 28.30 10.63 -1.63
N SER A 217 28.21 11.82 -1.04
CA SER A 217 29.28 12.37 -0.22
C SER A 217 29.25 11.83 1.21
N GLU A 218 30.42 11.51 1.74
CA GLU A 218 30.57 11.10 3.15
C GLU A 218 30.71 12.30 4.10
N VAL A 219 30.93 13.50 3.57
CA VAL A 219 31.15 14.72 4.35
C VAL A 219 30.25 15.86 3.88
N PRO A 220 29.75 16.71 4.80
CA PRO A 220 28.96 17.87 4.44
C PRO A 220 29.84 19.03 3.94
N TYR A 221 29.27 19.86 3.08
CA TYR A 221 29.85 21.11 2.59
C TYR A 221 29.29 22.31 3.38
N LEU A 222 29.73 22.44 4.65
CA LEU A 222 29.12 23.34 5.62
C LEU A 222 29.40 24.82 5.34
N VAL A 223 30.56 25.17 4.78
CA VAL A 223 30.91 26.56 4.43
C VAL A 223 29.96 27.06 3.34
N GLU A 224 29.85 26.28 2.27
CA GLU A 224 28.99 26.60 1.12
C GLU A 224 27.50 26.61 1.50
N ALA A 225 27.09 25.70 2.37
CA ALA A 225 25.73 25.69 2.91
C ALA A 225 25.44 26.95 3.76
N ALA A 226 26.38 27.37 4.59
CA ALA A 226 26.23 28.57 5.41
C ALA A 226 26.10 29.84 4.56
N GLU A 227 26.86 29.97 3.46
CA GLU A 227 26.77 31.10 2.53
C GLU A 227 25.40 31.20 1.86
N LEU A 228 24.77 30.06 1.58
CA LEU A 228 23.45 29.98 0.93
C LEU A 228 22.27 30.06 1.92
N SER A 229 22.51 29.97 3.22
CA SER A 229 21.46 29.82 4.25
C SER A 229 20.59 31.07 4.47
N ASN A 230 20.91 32.19 3.83
CA ASN A 230 20.10 33.43 3.80
C ASN A 230 19.65 33.81 2.39
N GLY A 231 19.80 32.90 1.41
CA GLY A 231 19.49 33.15 0.02
C GLY A 231 18.01 32.93 -0.36
N SER A 232 17.78 32.69 -1.64
CA SER A 232 16.45 32.35 -2.18
C SER A 232 15.97 30.99 -1.69
N THR A 233 14.68 30.68 -1.92
CA THR A 233 14.13 29.34 -1.61
C THR A 233 14.97 28.19 -2.22
N VAL A 234 15.49 28.37 -3.44
CA VAL A 234 16.36 27.38 -4.08
C VAL A 234 17.70 27.28 -3.37
N ASP A 235 18.29 28.41 -2.98
CA ASP A 235 19.55 28.45 -2.24
C ASP A 235 19.42 27.73 -0.90
N LEU A 236 18.30 27.93 -0.20
CA LEU A 236 18.00 27.24 1.06
C LEU A 236 17.87 25.71 0.88
N ILE A 237 17.22 25.26 -0.20
CA ILE A 237 17.10 23.83 -0.52
C ILE A 237 18.48 23.24 -0.87
N VAL A 238 19.28 23.95 -1.65
CA VAL A 238 20.66 23.56 -1.97
C VAL A 238 21.49 23.48 -0.69
N ALA A 239 21.45 24.50 0.17
CA ALA A 239 22.15 24.54 1.44
C ALA A 239 21.80 23.35 2.34
N ALA A 240 20.51 23.02 2.45
CA ALA A 240 20.04 21.91 3.26
C ALA A 240 20.57 20.55 2.76
N ASN A 241 20.63 20.36 1.43
CA ASN A 241 21.22 19.16 0.85
C ASN A 241 22.75 19.10 1.06
N LEU A 242 23.47 20.21 0.85
CA LEU A 242 24.92 20.28 1.06
C LEU A 242 25.32 20.03 2.53
N ALA A 243 24.47 20.43 3.49
CA ALA A 243 24.69 20.23 4.91
C ALA A 243 24.21 18.86 5.43
N SER A 244 23.50 18.06 4.61
CA SER A 244 22.81 16.86 5.08
C SER A 244 23.69 15.64 5.36
N PRO A 245 24.87 15.41 4.74
CA PRO A 245 25.75 14.31 5.14
C PRO A 245 26.18 14.45 6.61
N ALA A 246 26.36 13.31 7.29
CA ALA A 246 26.75 13.31 8.70
C ALA A 246 28.11 13.98 8.92
N PRO A 247 28.24 14.96 9.83
CA PRO A 247 29.49 15.66 10.06
C PRO A 247 30.49 14.80 10.86
N ALA A 248 31.78 14.96 10.58
CA ALA A 248 32.82 14.47 11.47
C ALA A 248 32.75 15.20 12.85
N GLU A 249 33.24 14.59 13.91
CA GLU A 249 33.18 15.17 15.28
C GLU A 249 33.67 16.61 15.35
N SER A 250 34.75 16.93 14.63
CA SER A 250 35.35 18.29 14.57
C SER A 250 34.40 19.35 13.98
N ASN A 251 33.42 18.95 13.18
CA ASN A 251 32.54 19.84 12.43
C ASN A 251 31.09 19.87 12.97
N GLN A 252 30.78 19.09 14.01
CA GLN A 252 29.44 18.99 14.56
C GLN A 252 28.85 20.31 15.02
N SER A 253 29.65 21.17 15.67
CA SER A 253 29.21 22.50 16.11
C SER A 253 28.76 23.39 14.94
N GLN A 254 29.55 23.42 13.87
CA GLN A 254 29.22 24.19 12.67
C GLN A 254 27.97 23.59 11.95
N ALA A 255 27.93 22.27 11.79
CA ALA A 255 26.80 21.58 11.21
C ALA A 255 25.50 21.85 11.98
N LEU A 256 25.57 21.79 13.32
CA LEU A 256 24.42 22.09 14.18
C LEU A 256 23.91 23.50 13.97
N GLN A 257 24.78 24.49 13.89
CA GLN A 257 24.41 25.88 13.66
C GLN A 257 23.71 26.08 12.31
N VAL A 258 24.29 25.52 11.22
CA VAL A 258 23.74 25.63 9.86
C VAL A 258 22.40 24.93 9.77
N LEU A 259 22.29 23.69 10.27
CA LEU A 259 21.05 22.92 10.20
C LEU A 259 19.94 23.53 11.06
N LYS A 260 20.24 24.05 12.27
CA LYS A 260 19.26 24.78 13.10
C LYS A 260 18.71 26.02 12.38
N GLN A 261 19.56 26.78 11.70
CA GLN A 261 19.14 27.92 10.89
C GLN A 261 18.22 27.51 9.72
N LEU A 262 18.58 26.43 9.03
CA LEU A 262 17.79 25.90 7.91
C LEU A 262 16.46 25.29 8.36
N CYS A 263 16.40 24.66 9.54
CA CYS A 263 15.14 24.21 10.15
C CYS A 263 14.16 25.38 10.38
N ALA A 264 14.67 26.55 10.75
CA ALA A 264 13.87 27.75 10.99
C ALA A 264 13.55 28.55 9.72
N SER A 265 13.98 28.08 8.54
CA SER A 265 13.80 28.80 7.28
C SER A 265 12.36 28.78 6.79
N SER A 266 11.96 29.82 6.03
CA SER A 266 10.66 29.88 5.36
C SER A 266 10.52 28.91 4.18
N ALA A 267 11.63 28.30 3.73
CA ALA A 267 11.62 27.30 2.66
C ALA A 267 11.26 25.92 3.23
N TYR A 268 9.99 25.55 3.18
CA TYR A 268 9.48 24.31 3.79
C TYR A 268 10.24 23.03 3.42
N ALA A 269 10.69 22.93 2.15
CA ALA A 269 11.47 21.79 1.72
C ALA A 269 12.85 21.75 2.40
N ALA A 270 13.52 22.90 2.51
CA ALA A 270 14.80 23.02 3.18
C ALA A 270 14.71 22.66 4.67
N ALA A 271 13.69 23.17 5.36
CA ALA A 271 13.44 22.83 6.76
C ALA A 271 13.26 21.33 6.99
N GLY A 272 12.50 20.65 6.11
CA GLY A 272 12.32 19.20 6.19
C GLY A 272 13.61 18.41 5.95
N ILE A 273 14.42 18.81 4.97
CA ILE A 273 15.72 18.17 4.69
C ILE A 273 16.68 18.37 5.87
N ALA A 274 16.77 19.59 6.39
CA ALA A 274 17.64 19.94 7.50
C ALA A 274 17.27 19.21 8.80
N ALA A 275 15.96 19.11 9.09
CA ALA A 275 15.46 18.39 10.27
C ALA A 275 15.76 16.88 10.19
N ASP A 276 15.55 16.26 9.03
CA ASP A 276 15.92 14.86 8.81
C ASP A 276 17.42 14.62 8.93
N ALA A 277 18.23 15.51 8.35
CA ALA A 277 19.69 15.43 8.44
C ALA A 277 20.17 15.52 9.90
N LEU A 278 19.66 16.51 10.64
CA LEU A 278 20.00 16.70 12.05
C LEU A 278 19.61 15.47 12.90
N ARG A 279 18.43 14.90 12.66
CA ARG A 279 17.94 13.71 13.36
C ARG A 279 18.87 12.50 13.22
N GLN A 280 19.54 12.34 12.07
CA GLN A 280 20.38 11.17 11.80
C GLN A 280 21.58 11.07 12.77
N TRP A 281 22.10 12.18 13.25
CA TRP A 281 23.29 12.19 14.12
C TRP A 281 23.09 12.91 15.47
N ASN A 282 22.06 13.77 15.62
CA ASN A 282 21.78 14.48 16.87
C ASN A 282 20.27 14.64 17.14
N LYS A 283 19.65 13.56 17.59
CA LYS A 283 18.21 13.52 17.92
C LYS A 283 17.82 14.50 19.02
N VAL A 284 18.70 14.70 20.02
CA VAL A 284 18.47 15.63 21.14
C VAL A 284 18.32 17.06 20.64
N ALA A 285 19.20 17.47 19.73
CA ALA A 285 19.11 18.81 19.13
C ALA A 285 17.81 19.02 18.32
N VAL A 286 17.24 17.95 17.71
CA VAL A 286 15.93 18.04 17.05
C VAL A 286 14.82 18.25 18.06
N VAL A 287 14.86 17.56 19.21
CA VAL A 287 13.87 17.72 20.29
C VAL A 287 13.96 19.13 20.90
N GLU A 288 15.16 19.70 21.04
CA GLU A 288 15.36 21.09 21.48
C GLU A 288 14.76 22.15 20.54
N LEU A 289 14.53 21.80 19.27
CA LEU A 289 13.91 22.68 18.26
C LEU A 289 12.37 22.58 18.25
N ALA A 290 11.75 22.19 19.34
CA ALA A 290 10.29 22.05 19.46
C ALA A 290 9.53 23.29 18.97
N ASP A 291 9.97 24.49 19.37
CA ASP A 291 9.32 25.76 18.99
C ASP A 291 9.26 25.99 17.47
N VAL A 292 10.18 25.35 16.73
CA VAL A 292 10.28 25.47 15.28
C VAL A 292 9.64 24.30 14.55
N LEU A 293 9.91 23.08 15.01
CA LEU A 293 9.60 21.84 14.29
C LEU A 293 8.25 21.22 14.66
N ALA A 294 7.81 21.41 15.91
CA ALA A 294 6.62 20.74 16.44
C ALA A 294 5.34 21.09 15.67
N THR A 295 5.21 22.34 15.22
CA THR A 295 4.04 22.85 14.49
C THR A 295 4.39 23.29 13.06
N HIS A 296 5.53 22.87 12.54
CA HIS A 296 6.00 23.29 11.22
C HIS A 296 5.01 22.88 10.13
N GLN A 297 4.79 23.76 9.13
CA GLN A 297 3.82 23.50 8.06
C GLN A 297 4.19 22.30 7.18
N ASN A 298 5.49 22.02 7.00
CA ASN A 298 5.95 20.85 6.27
C ASN A 298 5.84 19.58 7.14
N PRO A 299 5.04 18.57 6.73
CA PRO A 299 4.90 17.32 7.48
C PRO A 299 6.23 16.59 7.68
N ARG A 300 7.18 16.70 6.73
CA ARG A 300 8.50 16.08 6.84
C ARG A 300 9.30 16.64 8.02
N ALA A 301 9.25 17.95 8.23
CA ALA A 301 9.91 18.59 9.37
C ALA A 301 9.28 18.15 10.71
N ARG A 302 7.93 18.12 10.78
CA ARG A 302 7.23 17.59 11.95
C ARG A 302 7.54 16.12 12.19
N ASN A 303 7.56 15.30 11.13
CA ASN A 303 7.90 13.89 11.23
C ASN A 303 9.32 13.64 11.77
N ALA A 304 10.31 14.47 11.37
CA ALA A 304 11.64 14.41 11.92
C ALA A 304 11.65 14.66 13.44
N TYR A 305 10.88 15.65 13.90
CA TYR A 305 10.71 15.95 15.31
C TYR A 305 10.01 14.82 16.08
N VAL A 306 8.88 14.35 15.56
CA VAL A 306 8.10 13.25 16.14
C VAL A 306 8.92 11.95 16.23
N THR A 307 9.72 11.66 15.20
CA THR A 307 10.63 10.50 15.23
C THR A 307 11.76 10.69 16.23
N ALA A 308 12.27 11.91 16.41
CA ALA A 308 13.27 12.19 17.45
C ALA A 308 12.69 12.02 18.87
N LEU A 309 11.43 12.43 19.08
CA LEU A 309 10.71 12.18 20.34
C LEU A 309 10.53 10.68 20.60
N HIS A 310 10.15 9.91 19.58
CA HIS A 310 10.06 8.45 19.68
C HIS A 310 11.40 7.83 20.10
N ASP A 311 12.47 8.21 19.44
CA ASP A 311 13.81 7.67 19.69
C ASP A 311 14.39 8.04 21.07
N THR A 312 13.80 9.05 21.72
CA THR A 312 14.20 9.56 23.04
C THR A 312 13.04 9.55 24.04
N VAL A 313 12.06 8.64 23.83
CA VAL A 313 10.85 8.60 24.64
C VAL A 313 11.15 8.32 26.12
N THR A 314 10.47 9.06 26.98
CA THR A 314 10.42 8.87 28.43
C THR A 314 8.97 9.06 28.90
N ALA A 315 8.67 8.67 30.14
CA ALA A 315 7.33 8.93 30.70
C ALA A 315 6.96 10.44 30.68
N GLU A 316 7.97 11.32 30.76
CA GLU A 316 7.76 12.78 30.81
C GLU A 316 7.38 13.37 29.45
N ASN A 317 7.93 12.84 28.34
CA ASN A 317 7.67 13.38 26.99
C ASN A 317 6.66 12.55 26.18
N LEU A 318 6.16 11.44 26.73
CA LEU A 318 5.21 10.56 26.07
C LEU A 318 3.89 11.28 25.71
N ALA A 319 3.39 12.15 26.59
CA ALA A 319 2.19 12.95 26.33
C ALA A 319 2.40 13.92 25.13
N THR A 320 3.60 14.50 24.99
CA THR A 320 3.95 15.33 23.83
C THR A 320 3.91 14.50 22.54
N LEU A 321 4.48 13.29 22.54
CA LEU A 321 4.38 12.38 21.41
C LEU A 321 2.92 12.02 21.09
N GLY A 322 2.12 11.70 22.11
CA GLY A 322 0.70 11.36 21.99
C GLY A 322 -0.15 12.48 21.38
N SER A 323 0.24 13.75 21.54
CA SER A 323 -0.48 14.88 20.95
C SER A 323 -0.50 14.86 19.41
N TYR A 324 0.46 14.16 18.77
CA TYR A 324 0.52 13.98 17.31
C TYR A 324 -0.49 12.96 16.76
N LEU A 325 -1.27 12.32 17.58
CA LEU A 325 -2.50 11.63 17.14
C LEU A 325 -3.51 12.60 16.50
N ASP A 326 -3.38 13.93 16.73
CA ASP A 326 -4.18 14.98 16.08
C ASP A 326 -3.45 15.67 14.91
N ASP A 327 -2.28 15.19 14.49
CA ASP A 327 -1.55 15.82 13.40
C ASP A 327 -2.37 15.91 12.12
N GLY A 328 -2.17 17.00 11.35
CA GLY A 328 -2.80 17.18 10.05
C GLY A 328 -2.42 16.12 9.03
N ASP A 329 -1.19 15.56 9.14
CA ASP A 329 -0.70 14.49 8.27
C ASP A 329 -1.11 13.11 8.79
N PRO A 330 -1.87 12.33 7.99
CA PRO A 330 -2.33 11.02 8.42
C PRO A 330 -1.19 10.00 8.61
N GLY A 331 -0.07 10.15 7.90
CA GLY A 331 1.11 9.28 8.07
C GLY A 331 1.71 9.43 9.46
N ILE A 332 1.82 10.67 9.96
CA ILE A 332 2.30 10.95 11.32
C ILE A 332 1.36 10.33 12.35
N ARG A 333 0.03 10.53 12.20
CA ARG A 333 -0.95 9.94 13.14
C ARG A 333 -0.84 8.43 13.26
N VAL A 334 -0.81 7.73 12.11
CA VAL A 334 -0.69 6.26 12.07
C VAL A 334 0.62 5.78 12.68
N GLN A 335 1.71 6.49 12.42
CA GLN A 335 3.01 6.16 12.96
C GLN A 335 3.05 6.30 14.48
N VAL A 336 2.53 7.40 15.02
CA VAL A 336 2.42 7.63 16.47
C VAL A 336 1.51 6.60 17.12
N GLN A 337 0.38 6.28 16.50
CA GLN A 337 -0.53 5.25 17.01
C GLN A 337 0.17 3.89 17.15
N LYS A 338 0.94 3.46 16.14
CA LYS A 338 1.73 2.22 16.21
C LYS A 338 2.76 2.24 17.32
N TRP A 339 3.50 3.32 17.46
CA TRP A 339 4.50 3.47 18.53
C TRP A 339 3.88 3.44 19.93
N LEU A 340 2.70 4.05 20.13
CA LEU A 340 2.01 3.97 21.40
C LEU A 340 1.61 2.54 21.74
N VAL A 341 1.21 1.72 20.76
CA VAL A 341 0.95 0.29 20.98
C VAL A 341 2.24 -0.44 21.39
N GLU A 342 3.36 -0.18 20.70
CA GLU A 342 4.67 -0.75 21.06
C GLU A 342 5.14 -0.32 22.47
N PHE A 343 4.92 0.93 22.83
CA PHE A 343 5.26 1.45 24.17
C PHE A 343 4.39 0.88 25.29
N ALA A 344 3.17 0.46 24.98
CA ALA A 344 2.30 -0.21 25.95
C ALA A 344 2.85 -1.57 26.42
N GLU A 345 3.82 -2.17 25.71
CA GLU A 345 4.53 -3.37 26.14
C GLU A 345 5.54 -3.08 27.28
N GLN A 346 5.82 -1.79 27.56
CA GLN A 346 6.75 -1.36 28.59
C GLN A 346 5.97 -0.91 29.84
N ASP A 347 6.15 -1.60 30.97
CA ASP A 347 5.45 -1.30 32.23
C ASP A 347 5.57 0.17 32.67
N THR A 348 6.68 0.83 32.39
CA THR A 348 6.95 2.23 32.75
C THR A 348 6.18 3.23 31.89
N LEU A 349 5.81 2.88 30.67
CA LEU A 349 5.11 3.75 29.71
C LEU A 349 3.62 3.42 29.61
N LEU A 350 3.21 2.19 29.92
CA LEU A 350 1.83 1.71 29.81
C LEU A 350 0.82 2.66 30.47
N PRO A 351 1.01 3.16 31.72
CA PRO A 351 0.02 4.06 32.33
C PRO A 351 -0.21 5.34 31.52
N GLY A 352 0.87 5.94 31.00
CA GLY A 352 0.77 7.13 30.15
C GLY A 352 0.10 6.85 28.80
N VAL A 353 0.35 5.68 28.19
CA VAL A 353 -0.33 5.28 26.94
C VAL A 353 -1.84 5.10 27.18
N LEU A 354 -2.24 4.51 28.30
CA LEU A 354 -3.67 4.35 28.62
C LEU A 354 -4.34 5.71 28.85
N GLU A 355 -3.68 6.65 29.54
CA GLU A 355 -4.17 8.02 29.73
C GLU A 355 -4.33 8.77 28.39
N ILE A 356 -3.34 8.67 27.52
CA ILE A 356 -3.42 9.23 26.15
C ILE A 356 -4.60 8.64 25.38
N THR A 357 -4.79 7.31 25.47
CA THR A 357 -5.89 6.61 24.78
C THR A 357 -7.25 7.11 25.28
N GLU A 358 -7.45 7.19 26.59
CA GLU A 358 -8.69 7.67 27.20
C GLU A 358 -8.95 9.13 26.85
N GLY A 359 -7.91 9.98 26.92
CA GLY A 359 -7.98 11.39 26.54
C GLY A 359 -8.34 11.56 25.05
N ALA A 360 -7.75 10.78 24.17
CA ALA A 360 -8.00 10.85 22.73
C ALA A 360 -9.44 10.46 22.37
N VAL A 361 -9.96 9.36 22.94
CA VAL A 361 -11.34 8.90 22.69
C VAL A 361 -12.37 9.94 23.14
N ASN A 362 -12.11 10.64 24.24
CA ASN A 362 -13.02 11.65 24.82
C ASN A 362 -12.80 13.07 24.28
N ALA A 363 -11.84 13.27 23.39
CA ALA A 363 -11.53 14.59 22.81
C ALA A 363 -12.66 15.10 21.91
N GLN A 364 -12.59 16.42 21.58
CA GLN A 364 -13.50 17.01 20.58
C GLN A 364 -12.98 16.85 19.14
N SER A 365 -11.66 16.69 18.96
CA SER A 365 -11.06 16.48 17.64
C SER A 365 -11.44 15.11 17.10
N TRP A 366 -12.02 15.09 15.90
CA TRP A 366 -12.38 13.85 15.23
C TRP A 366 -11.16 12.94 14.96
N ARG A 367 -9.98 13.54 14.75
CA ARG A 367 -8.74 12.78 14.53
C ARG A 367 -8.34 12.02 15.80
N LEU A 368 -8.39 12.72 16.94
CA LEU A 368 -8.12 12.08 18.23
C LEU A 368 -9.13 10.97 18.52
N GLN A 369 -10.43 11.20 18.27
CA GLN A 369 -11.46 10.18 18.45
C GLN A 369 -11.20 8.93 17.59
N GLU A 370 -10.86 9.11 16.30
CA GLU A 370 -10.51 8.03 15.39
C GLU A 370 -9.29 7.25 15.91
N GLN A 371 -8.18 7.92 16.17
CA GLN A 371 -6.94 7.30 16.63
C GLN A 371 -7.09 6.67 18.03
N GLY A 372 -7.81 7.33 18.93
CA GLY A 372 -8.13 6.81 20.25
C GLY A 372 -8.95 5.52 20.20
N MET A 373 -9.92 5.39 19.26
CA MET A 373 -10.66 4.14 19.07
C MET A 373 -9.75 3.01 18.56
N HIS A 374 -8.82 3.29 17.67
CA HIS A 374 -7.84 2.31 17.24
C HIS A 374 -6.98 1.83 18.42
N LEU A 375 -6.44 2.75 19.21
CA LEU A 375 -5.68 2.41 20.42
C LEU A 375 -6.51 1.62 21.42
N ALA A 376 -7.77 2.02 21.66
CA ALA A 376 -8.66 1.32 22.57
C ALA A 376 -8.88 -0.14 22.18
N VAL A 377 -8.94 -0.43 20.86
CA VAL A 377 -9.05 -1.80 20.34
C VAL A 377 -7.75 -2.57 20.51
N GLU A 378 -6.62 -2.00 20.07
CA GLU A 378 -5.31 -2.68 20.13
C GLU A 378 -4.87 -2.95 21.58
N LEU A 379 -5.25 -2.08 22.52
CA LEU A 379 -4.97 -2.21 23.95
C LEU A 379 -6.10 -2.88 24.75
N GLU A 380 -7.12 -3.42 24.08
CA GLU A 380 -8.27 -4.11 24.68
C GLU A 380 -9.00 -3.30 25.78
N GLN A 381 -9.11 -1.96 25.61
CA GLN A 381 -9.72 -1.06 26.59
C GLN A 381 -11.25 -1.14 26.57
N LYS A 382 -11.83 -2.26 27.01
CA LYS A 382 -13.28 -2.57 26.97
C LYS A 382 -14.15 -1.53 27.68
N HIS A 383 -13.62 -0.87 28.70
CA HIS A 383 -14.35 0.18 29.45
C HIS A 383 -14.64 1.42 28.57
N LEU A 384 -13.97 1.59 27.43
CA LEU A 384 -14.22 2.69 26.48
C LEU A 384 -15.36 2.38 25.48
N ALA A 385 -15.92 1.17 25.47
CA ALA A 385 -17.04 0.83 24.59
C ALA A 385 -18.27 1.75 24.75
N PRO A 386 -18.66 2.26 25.94
CA PRO A 386 -19.73 3.25 26.08
C PRO A 386 -19.43 4.58 25.37
N VAL A 387 -18.16 4.97 25.20
CA VAL A 387 -17.78 6.16 24.44
C VAL A 387 -17.92 5.90 22.95
N ALA A 388 -17.45 4.73 22.47
CA ALA A 388 -17.65 4.31 21.10
C ALA A 388 -19.14 4.29 20.70
N LEU A 389 -20.01 3.86 21.63
CA LEU A 389 -21.47 3.88 21.41
C LEU A 389 -22.03 5.30 21.19
N LYS A 390 -21.52 6.31 21.89
CA LYS A 390 -21.89 7.72 21.66
C LYS A 390 -21.41 8.21 20.30
N LEU A 391 -20.21 7.80 19.89
CA LEU A 391 -19.59 8.19 18.64
C LEU A 391 -20.25 7.58 17.38
N LEU A 392 -21.14 6.59 17.52
CA LEU A 392 -21.97 6.11 16.40
C LEU A 392 -22.83 7.19 15.75
N ARG A 393 -23.06 8.33 16.43
CA ARG A 393 -23.85 9.46 15.93
C ARG A 393 -23.01 10.62 15.43
N SER A 394 -21.70 10.42 15.27
CA SER A 394 -20.81 11.44 14.74
C SER A 394 -21.25 11.84 13.31
N ASP A 395 -21.08 13.10 12.99
CA ASP A 395 -21.22 13.65 11.63
C ASP A 395 -19.97 13.42 10.76
N ARG A 396 -18.91 12.88 11.37
CA ARG A 396 -17.67 12.52 10.68
C ARG A 396 -17.66 11.05 10.29
N ALA A 397 -17.52 10.81 8.99
CA ALA A 397 -17.48 9.47 8.38
C ALA A 397 -16.43 8.56 9.05
N GLU A 398 -15.23 9.10 9.25
CA GLU A 398 -14.10 8.39 9.84
C GLU A 398 -14.43 7.91 11.25
N VAL A 399 -15.04 8.78 12.06
CA VAL A 399 -15.37 8.48 13.47
C VAL A 399 -16.50 7.45 13.57
N LEU A 400 -17.59 7.62 12.77
CA LEU A 400 -18.74 6.71 12.87
C LEU A 400 -18.40 5.27 12.44
N VAL A 401 -17.56 5.11 11.41
CA VAL A 401 -17.11 3.78 10.96
C VAL A 401 -16.15 3.16 11.99
N THR A 402 -15.15 3.94 12.44
CA THR A 402 -14.17 3.46 13.42
C THR A 402 -14.83 3.09 14.77
N ALA A 403 -15.82 3.88 15.22
CA ALA A 403 -16.56 3.57 16.45
C ALA A 403 -17.35 2.25 16.33
N SER A 404 -17.98 1.99 15.19
CA SER A 404 -18.71 0.73 14.97
C SER A 404 -17.76 -0.48 14.86
N TRP A 405 -16.62 -0.30 14.20
CA TRP A 405 -15.54 -1.30 14.16
C TRP A 405 -14.99 -1.57 15.58
N ALA A 406 -14.74 -0.51 16.38
CA ALA A 406 -14.24 -0.63 17.74
C ALA A 406 -15.24 -1.37 18.64
N LEU A 407 -16.55 -1.04 18.57
CA LEU A 407 -17.58 -1.77 19.31
C LEU A 407 -17.57 -3.27 18.99
N ARG A 408 -17.45 -3.61 17.70
CA ARG A 408 -17.37 -5.00 17.27
C ARG A 408 -16.11 -5.69 17.81
N ARG A 409 -14.97 -5.03 17.78
CA ARG A 409 -13.68 -5.58 18.23
C ARG A 409 -13.62 -5.72 19.74
N LEU A 410 -14.06 -4.71 20.49
CA LEU A 410 -14.11 -4.76 21.97
C LEU A 410 -15.13 -5.76 22.49
N ALA A 411 -16.18 -6.03 21.73
CA ALA A 411 -17.19 -7.07 21.98
C ALA A 411 -17.77 -7.06 23.42
N VAL A 412 -18.19 -5.89 23.89
CA VAL A 412 -18.74 -5.70 25.25
C VAL A 412 -20.24 -6.00 25.26
N PRO A 413 -20.71 -7.06 25.98
CA PRO A 413 -22.11 -7.50 25.94
C PRO A 413 -23.11 -6.44 26.40
N GLU A 414 -22.74 -5.60 27.34
CA GLU A 414 -23.58 -4.56 27.95
C GLU A 414 -23.96 -3.47 26.93
N THR A 415 -23.23 -3.35 25.83
CA THR A 415 -23.52 -2.37 24.76
C THR A 415 -24.55 -2.89 23.74
N LEU A 416 -24.78 -4.20 23.65
CA LEU A 416 -25.63 -4.81 22.62
C LEU A 416 -27.08 -4.27 22.59
N PRO A 417 -27.78 -4.06 23.73
CA PRO A 417 -29.13 -3.50 23.70
C PRO A 417 -29.16 -2.08 23.11
N GLN A 418 -28.16 -1.24 23.47
CA GLN A 418 -28.08 0.13 22.99
C GLN A 418 -27.68 0.17 21.48
N VAL A 419 -26.78 -0.72 21.05
CA VAL A 419 -26.44 -0.88 19.61
C VAL A 419 -27.69 -1.31 18.82
N LEU A 420 -28.48 -2.27 19.34
CA LEU A 420 -29.72 -2.67 18.70
C LEU A 420 -30.71 -1.51 18.61
N ALA A 421 -30.93 -0.77 19.71
CA ALA A 421 -31.80 0.40 19.72
C ALA A 421 -31.33 1.48 18.73
N TYR A 422 -30.02 1.71 18.63
CA TYR A 422 -29.45 2.60 17.62
C TYR A 422 -29.80 2.12 16.20
N CYS A 423 -29.55 0.86 15.87
CA CYS A 423 -29.85 0.31 14.55
C CYS A 423 -31.36 0.39 14.22
N GLN A 424 -32.22 0.10 15.19
CA GLN A 424 -33.67 0.23 15.03
C GLN A 424 -34.12 1.66 14.80
N SER A 425 -33.54 2.65 15.49
CA SER A 425 -33.86 4.07 15.33
C SER A 425 -33.52 4.61 13.93
N ARG A 426 -32.48 4.07 13.29
CA ARG A 426 -32.02 4.47 11.95
C ARG A 426 -32.68 3.67 10.82
N ARG A 427 -33.48 2.65 11.15
CA ARG A 427 -34.12 1.77 10.16
C ARG A 427 -34.95 2.54 9.11
N SER A 428 -35.68 3.55 9.54
CA SER A 428 -36.53 4.36 8.66
C SER A 428 -35.74 5.11 7.61
N ASP A 429 -34.50 5.52 7.94
CA ASP A 429 -33.64 6.28 7.04
C ASP A 429 -33.25 5.45 5.80
N PHE A 430 -32.98 4.16 6.01
CA PHE A 430 -32.72 3.23 4.90
C PHE A 430 -33.96 2.94 4.05
N LEU A 431 -35.14 2.83 4.68
CA LEU A 431 -36.36 2.46 3.96
C LEU A 431 -37.02 3.65 3.24
N LYS A 432 -36.71 4.88 3.62
CA LYS A 432 -37.29 6.13 3.07
C LYS A 432 -36.31 6.94 2.22
N GLU A 433 -35.13 6.41 1.95
CA GLU A 433 -34.07 7.11 1.19
C GLU A 433 -33.67 8.46 1.80
N THR A 434 -33.66 8.58 3.11
CA THR A 434 -33.35 9.83 3.81
C THR A 434 -31.92 9.89 4.33
N LEU A 435 -31.07 8.94 3.94
CA LEU A 435 -29.64 8.97 4.28
C LEU A 435 -28.94 10.15 3.59
N PRO A 436 -28.08 10.90 4.30
CA PRO A 436 -27.24 11.91 3.66
C PRO A 436 -26.39 11.26 2.57
N ARG A 437 -26.43 11.80 1.35
CA ARG A 437 -25.70 11.22 0.21
C ARG A 437 -24.20 11.15 0.45
N GLU A 438 -23.68 12.14 1.16
CA GLU A 438 -22.25 12.23 1.48
C GLU A 438 -21.77 11.15 2.47
N LEU A 439 -22.69 10.58 3.28
CA LEU A 439 -22.37 9.58 4.30
C LEU A 439 -23.05 8.23 4.04
N GLU A 440 -23.74 8.07 2.92
CA GLU A 440 -24.50 6.84 2.64
C GLU A 440 -23.61 5.60 2.61
N TYR A 441 -22.41 5.72 2.02
CA TYR A 441 -21.47 4.61 1.97
C TYR A 441 -20.99 4.23 3.36
N GLU A 442 -20.55 5.21 4.14
CA GLU A 442 -19.98 5.02 5.48
C GLU A 442 -21.02 4.53 6.48
N ILE A 443 -22.27 4.99 6.37
CA ILE A 443 -23.36 4.46 7.19
C ILE A 443 -23.66 2.98 6.85
N ASN A 444 -23.55 2.59 5.59
CA ASN A 444 -23.65 1.18 5.22
C ASN A 444 -22.50 0.34 5.81
N GLU A 445 -21.25 0.85 5.80
CA GLU A 445 -20.11 0.20 6.45
C GLU A 445 -20.30 0.10 7.97
N GLN A 446 -20.75 1.18 8.59
CA GLN A 446 -21.08 1.22 10.01
C GLN A 446 -22.06 0.09 10.39
N PHE A 447 -23.17 -0.01 9.69
CA PHE A 447 -24.19 -1.03 9.96
C PHE A 447 -23.67 -2.45 9.70
N ALA A 448 -22.85 -2.63 8.67
CA ALA A 448 -22.24 -3.91 8.39
C ALA A 448 -21.34 -4.39 9.56
N HIS A 449 -20.57 -3.49 10.19
CA HIS A 449 -19.80 -3.81 11.40
C HIS A 449 -20.71 -4.16 12.58
N LEU A 450 -21.76 -3.37 12.84
CA LEU A 450 -22.68 -3.60 13.95
C LEU A 450 -23.46 -4.92 13.80
N TYR A 451 -23.84 -5.28 12.57
CA TYR A 451 -24.52 -6.54 12.32
C TYR A 451 -23.59 -7.74 12.52
N GLN A 452 -22.33 -7.63 12.09
CA GLN A 452 -21.36 -8.67 12.39
C GLN A 452 -21.05 -8.78 13.89
N MET A 453 -21.09 -7.68 14.67
CA MET A 453 -21.02 -7.73 16.13
C MET A 453 -22.14 -8.59 16.70
N PHE A 454 -23.39 -8.41 16.27
CA PHE A 454 -24.51 -9.26 16.71
C PHE A 454 -24.27 -10.74 16.40
N GLY A 455 -23.72 -11.04 15.23
CA GLY A 455 -23.38 -12.41 14.81
C GLY A 455 -22.27 -13.02 15.68
N GLN A 456 -21.18 -12.31 15.87
CA GLN A 456 -20.04 -12.76 16.69
C GLN A 456 -20.46 -13.06 18.13
N MET A 457 -21.34 -12.22 18.68
CA MET A 457 -21.82 -12.35 20.07
C MET A 457 -23.11 -13.16 20.19
N LYS A 458 -23.58 -13.78 19.08
CA LYS A 458 -24.80 -14.61 19.03
C LYS A 458 -26.01 -13.94 19.69
N TYR A 459 -26.20 -12.62 19.42
CA TYR A 459 -27.21 -11.80 20.07
C TYR A 459 -28.60 -11.99 19.43
N LYS A 460 -29.38 -12.95 19.94
CA LYS A 460 -30.72 -13.34 19.46
C LYS A 460 -31.73 -12.18 19.31
N PRO A 461 -31.80 -11.17 20.23
CA PRO A 461 -32.75 -10.07 20.09
C PRO A 461 -32.60 -9.26 18.79
N ALA A 462 -31.46 -9.30 18.10
CA ALA A 462 -31.26 -8.64 16.80
C ALA A 462 -31.91 -9.36 15.62
N THR A 463 -32.36 -10.62 15.78
CA THR A 463 -32.93 -11.45 14.69
C THR A 463 -34.00 -10.75 13.85
N PRO A 464 -35.06 -10.11 14.43
CA PRO A 464 -36.10 -9.49 13.62
C PRO A 464 -35.59 -8.34 12.73
N LEU A 465 -34.63 -7.56 13.25
CA LEU A 465 -33.98 -6.49 12.49
C LEU A 465 -33.14 -7.05 11.34
N LEU A 466 -32.28 -8.03 11.62
CA LEU A 466 -31.40 -8.65 10.64
C LEU A 466 -32.16 -9.34 9.50
N MET A 467 -33.27 -10.02 9.81
CA MET A 467 -34.14 -10.62 8.80
C MET A 467 -34.70 -9.59 7.81
N GLN A 468 -35.00 -8.37 8.27
CA GLN A 468 -35.52 -7.31 7.40
C GLN A 468 -34.39 -6.79 6.48
N PHE A 469 -33.17 -6.67 6.98
CA PHE A 469 -32.03 -6.16 6.23
C PHE A 469 -31.39 -7.22 5.32
N THR A 470 -31.70 -8.49 5.46
CA THR A 470 -31.30 -9.54 4.49
C THR A 470 -32.16 -9.53 3.23
N LYS A 471 -33.37 -8.98 3.29
CA LYS A 471 -34.29 -8.89 2.13
C LYS A 471 -33.69 -7.98 1.05
N LYS A 472 -34.09 -8.26 -0.21
CA LYS A 472 -33.72 -7.45 -1.36
C LYS A 472 -34.47 -6.12 -1.34
N VAL A 473 -33.78 -5.05 -0.96
CA VAL A 473 -34.28 -3.68 -0.98
C VAL A 473 -33.29 -2.88 -1.82
N GLU A 474 -33.76 -2.12 -2.81
CA GLU A 474 -32.90 -1.46 -3.80
C GLU A 474 -31.79 -0.59 -3.21
N GLN A 475 -32.03 0.02 -2.07
CA GLN A 475 -31.09 0.96 -1.45
C GLN A 475 -30.17 0.34 -0.43
N LEU A 476 -30.39 -0.91 -0.05
CA LEU A 476 -29.48 -1.60 0.86
C LEU A 476 -28.30 -2.14 0.07
N ARG A 477 -27.14 -1.58 0.31
CA ARG A 477 -25.90 -2.07 -0.30
C ARG A 477 -25.65 -3.53 0.09
N PHE A 478 -25.12 -4.30 -0.85
CA PHE A 478 -24.92 -5.75 -0.70
C PHE A 478 -24.14 -6.13 0.56
N ARG A 479 -23.19 -5.30 1.01
CA ARG A 479 -22.35 -5.60 2.18
C ARG A 479 -23.14 -5.61 3.49
N ILE A 480 -24.04 -4.65 3.71
CA ILE A 480 -24.90 -4.64 4.90
C ILE A 480 -25.84 -5.85 4.90
N ARG A 481 -26.39 -6.20 3.73
CA ARG A 481 -27.29 -7.36 3.56
C ARG A 481 -26.56 -8.68 3.79
N ALA A 482 -25.35 -8.82 3.26
CA ALA A 482 -24.49 -9.98 3.47
C ALA A 482 -24.09 -10.12 4.96
N SER A 483 -23.74 -9.00 5.63
CA SER A 483 -23.45 -9.00 7.06
C SER A 483 -24.65 -9.43 7.92
N ALA A 484 -25.86 -9.01 7.53
CA ALA A 484 -27.08 -9.45 8.21
C ALA A 484 -27.32 -10.97 8.03
N GLY A 485 -27.15 -11.49 6.81
CA GLY A 485 -27.26 -12.92 6.53
C GLY A 485 -26.23 -13.76 7.29
N TRP A 486 -24.95 -13.32 7.27
CA TRP A 486 -23.88 -13.97 8.03
C TRP A 486 -24.18 -13.99 9.55
N ALA A 487 -24.62 -12.85 10.09
CA ALA A 487 -24.96 -12.73 11.51
C ALA A 487 -26.11 -13.65 11.92
N LEU A 488 -27.15 -13.74 11.11
CA LEU A 488 -28.26 -14.67 11.36
C LEU A 488 -27.80 -16.12 11.39
N GLY A 489 -26.94 -16.52 10.45
CA GLY A 489 -26.35 -17.86 10.44
C GLY A 489 -25.54 -18.15 11.72
N LYS A 490 -24.79 -17.16 12.23
CA LYS A 490 -24.02 -17.29 13.49
C LYS A 490 -24.91 -17.35 14.74
N ILE A 491 -25.95 -16.51 14.80
CA ILE A 491 -26.88 -16.44 15.92
C ILE A 491 -27.61 -17.76 16.12
N TRP A 492 -28.01 -18.41 15.03
CA TRP A 492 -28.83 -19.62 15.02
C TRP A 492 -28.06 -20.87 14.60
N GLU A 493 -26.74 -20.87 14.77
CA GLU A 493 -25.87 -21.97 14.42
C GLU A 493 -26.32 -23.28 15.13
N ASP A 494 -26.50 -24.34 14.35
CA ASP A 494 -26.96 -25.68 14.75
C ASP A 494 -28.30 -25.69 15.50
N ASN A 495 -29.20 -24.72 15.18
CA ASN A 495 -30.51 -24.60 15.80
C ASN A 495 -31.62 -24.27 14.78
N LEU A 496 -31.93 -25.22 13.92
CA LEU A 496 -32.93 -25.06 12.87
C LEU A 496 -34.34 -24.79 13.44
N GLU A 497 -34.73 -25.48 14.51
CA GLU A 497 -36.06 -25.32 15.14
C GLU A 497 -36.25 -23.88 15.67
N GLY A 498 -35.24 -23.28 16.26
CA GLY A 498 -35.26 -21.90 16.75
C GLY A 498 -35.16 -20.86 15.64
N ALA A 499 -34.73 -21.25 14.44
CA ALA A 499 -34.52 -20.40 13.28
C ALA A 499 -35.74 -20.19 12.39
N SER A 500 -36.94 -20.05 12.99
CA SER A 500 -38.20 -19.91 12.27
C SER A 500 -38.15 -18.84 11.17
N GLY A 501 -38.46 -19.24 9.90
CA GLY A 501 -38.45 -18.38 8.74
C GLY A 501 -37.08 -18.02 8.17
N LEU A 502 -35.95 -18.41 8.80
CA LEU A 502 -34.61 -18.13 8.28
C LEU A 502 -34.28 -19.05 7.09
N GLN A 503 -34.68 -20.30 7.16
CA GLN A 503 -34.48 -21.25 6.04
C GLN A 503 -35.11 -20.71 4.75
N ASP A 504 -36.39 -20.29 4.80
CA ASP A 504 -37.07 -19.73 3.63
C ASP A 504 -36.45 -18.42 3.16
N LEU A 505 -36.05 -17.56 4.09
CA LEU A 505 -35.36 -16.30 3.79
C LEU A 505 -34.05 -16.56 3.04
N PHE A 506 -33.21 -17.43 3.55
CA PHE A 506 -31.91 -17.75 2.96
C PHE A 506 -32.07 -18.45 1.61
N LEU A 507 -32.95 -19.42 1.52
CA LEU A 507 -33.24 -20.14 0.27
C LEU A 507 -33.78 -19.18 -0.81
N THR A 508 -34.70 -18.29 -0.44
CA THR A 508 -35.22 -17.27 -1.36
C THR A 508 -34.14 -16.34 -1.88
N ARG A 509 -33.18 -15.93 -1.04
CA ARG A 509 -32.06 -15.06 -1.48
C ARG A 509 -31.03 -15.81 -2.30
N LEU A 510 -30.73 -17.06 -1.93
CA LEU A 510 -29.80 -17.90 -2.65
C LEU A 510 -30.29 -18.15 -4.09
N THR A 511 -31.57 -18.49 -4.25
CA THR A 511 -32.18 -18.87 -5.53
C THR A 511 -32.75 -17.68 -6.33
N ASP A 512 -32.54 -16.44 -5.89
CA ASP A 512 -33.01 -15.24 -6.60
C ASP A 512 -32.26 -15.04 -7.92
N GLU A 513 -32.90 -15.37 -9.04
CA GLU A 513 -32.40 -15.21 -10.41
C GLU A 513 -33.03 -14.00 -11.12
N ALA A 514 -33.76 -13.13 -10.39
CA ALA A 514 -34.37 -11.94 -10.99
C ALA A 514 -33.28 -11.04 -11.61
N PRO A 515 -33.41 -10.65 -12.89
CA PRO A 515 -32.33 -9.94 -13.58
C PRO A 515 -32.21 -8.47 -13.18
N ILE A 516 -33.26 -7.87 -12.59
CA ILE A 516 -33.31 -6.43 -12.29
C ILE A 516 -33.95 -6.18 -10.91
N PRO A 517 -33.17 -5.66 -9.96
CA PRO A 517 -31.74 -5.76 -9.88
C PRO A 517 -31.31 -7.22 -9.65
N PRO A 518 -30.13 -7.67 -10.11
CA PRO A 518 -29.64 -9.00 -9.80
C PRO A 518 -29.33 -9.13 -8.29
N GLU A 519 -29.50 -10.32 -7.72
CA GLU A 519 -29.03 -10.57 -6.36
C GLU A 519 -27.51 -10.65 -6.33
N ASP A 520 -26.90 -9.98 -5.35
CA ASP A 520 -25.44 -9.93 -5.22
C ASP A 520 -24.86 -11.29 -4.76
N ASN A 521 -23.78 -11.72 -5.39
CA ASN A 521 -23.13 -12.99 -5.09
C ASN A 521 -22.61 -13.10 -3.65
N LEU A 522 -22.25 -11.99 -3.01
CA LEU A 522 -21.85 -12.00 -1.61
C LEU A 522 -23.04 -12.29 -0.70
N VAL A 523 -24.21 -11.73 -1.00
CA VAL A 523 -25.45 -12.03 -0.26
C VAL A 523 -25.83 -13.50 -0.44
N LYS A 524 -25.81 -14.00 -1.67
CA LYS A 524 -26.06 -15.42 -1.96
C LYS A 524 -25.07 -16.32 -1.20
N ARG A 525 -23.77 -16.00 -1.20
CA ARG A 525 -22.75 -16.72 -0.43
C ARG A 525 -23.07 -16.78 1.05
N MET A 526 -23.43 -15.64 1.67
CA MET A 526 -23.76 -15.61 3.09
C MET A 526 -25.04 -16.36 3.43
N CYS A 527 -26.00 -16.40 2.49
CA CYS A 527 -27.20 -17.22 2.63
C CYS A 527 -26.90 -18.73 2.51
N ALA A 528 -26.03 -19.14 1.58
CA ALA A 528 -25.56 -20.53 1.48
C ALA A 528 -24.86 -20.98 2.78
N ILE A 529 -23.94 -20.17 3.30
CA ILE A 529 -23.29 -20.42 4.59
C ILE A 529 -24.30 -20.43 5.74
N GLY A 530 -25.27 -19.50 5.72
CA GLY A 530 -26.34 -19.40 6.71
C GLY A 530 -27.20 -20.68 6.78
N LEU A 531 -27.63 -21.22 5.63
CA LEU A 531 -28.37 -22.48 5.53
C LEU A 531 -27.61 -23.64 6.20
N ALA A 532 -26.33 -23.76 5.88
CA ALA A 532 -25.51 -24.81 6.49
C ALA A 532 -25.28 -24.61 8.00
N ARG A 533 -25.14 -23.36 8.44
CA ARG A 533 -24.98 -23.07 9.88
C ARG A 533 -26.21 -23.38 10.69
N ILE A 534 -27.40 -23.07 10.21
CA ILE A 534 -28.64 -23.40 10.92
C ILE A 534 -28.99 -24.89 10.87
N GLY A 535 -28.29 -25.69 10.05
CA GLY A 535 -28.52 -27.13 9.90
C GLY A 535 -29.66 -27.46 8.91
N SER A 536 -29.90 -26.63 7.89
CA SER A 536 -30.95 -26.87 6.86
C SER A 536 -30.44 -27.89 5.83
N ASP A 537 -30.76 -29.17 6.02
CA ASP A 537 -30.29 -30.30 5.20
C ASP A 537 -31.41 -30.88 4.28
N ASN A 538 -32.52 -30.16 4.09
CA ASN A 538 -33.60 -30.61 3.23
C ASN A 538 -33.21 -30.62 1.74
N GLU A 539 -33.98 -31.39 0.92
CA GLU A 539 -33.72 -31.57 -0.50
C GLU A 539 -33.61 -30.23 -1.25
N ALA A 540 -34.52 -29.27 -1.01
CA ALA A 540 -34.51 -27.98 -1.69
C ALA A 540 -33.22 -27.17 -1.39
N THR A 541 -32.68 -27.26 -0.17
CA THR A 541 -31.43 -26.62 0.20
C THR A 541 -30.25 -27.29 -0.52
N ILE A 542 -30.18 -28.62 -0.49
CA ILE A 542 -29.10 -29.38 -1.13
C ILE A 542 -29.11 -29.13 -2.65
N ASP A 543 -30.24 -29.19 -3.29
CA ASP A 543 -30.38 -28.94 -4.73
C ASP A 543 -29.96 -27.53 -5.13
N ALA A 544 -30.34 -26.52 -4.35
CA ALA A 544 -29.90 -25.14 -4.58
C ALA A 544 -28.39 -24.97 -4.47
N LEU A 545 -27.77 -25.58 -3.46
CA LEU A 545 -26.33 -25.52 -3.25
C LEU A 545 -25.55 -26.25 -4.35
N GLU A 546 -26.03 -27.45 -4.77
CA GLU A 546 -25.44 -28.21 -5.89
C GLU A 546 -25.55 -27.46 -7.21
N LEU A 547 -26.70 -26.80 -7.47
CA LEU A 547 -26.90 -25.98 -8.66
C LEU A 547 -25.81 -24.88 -8.78
N TYR A 548 -25.54 -24.16 -7.70
CA TYR A 548 -24.51 -23.08 -7.73
C TYR A 548 -23.09 -23.63 -7.79
N ARG A 549 -22.82 -24.80 -7.23
CA ARG A 549 -21.57 -25.52 -7.41
C ARG A 549 -21.35 -25.90 -8.88
N GLU A 550 -22.37 -26.39 -9.57
CA GLU A 550 -22.27 -26.85 -10.96
C GLU A 550 -22.30 -25.72 -11.99
N GLN A 551 -23.09 -24.66 -11.77
CA GLN A 551 -23.21 -23.54 -12.71
C GLN A 551 -21.89 -22.81 -12.92
N THR A 552 -21.06 -22.69 -11.89
CA THR A 552 -19.75 -22.06 -11.98
C THR A 552 -18.77 -22.90 -12.80
N THR A 553 -18.90 -24.23 -12.82
CA THR A 553 -18.05 -25.11 -13.63
C THR A 553 -18.47 -25.19 -15.11
N ARG A 554 -19.76 -25.04 -15.42
CA ARG A 554 -20.30 -25.14 -16.80
C ARG A 554 -20.04 -23.92 -17.68
N ARG A 555 -19.82 -22.73 -17.11
CA ARG A 555 -19.67 -21.47 -17.87
C ARG A 555 -18.22 -21.09 -18.20
N GLY A 556 -17.24 -21.96 -17.95
CA GLY A 556 -15.82 -21.62 -18.12
C GLY A 556 -15.35 -20.46 -17.21
N VAL A 557 -16.21 -20.01 -16.30
CA VAL A 557 -15.84 -19.07 -15.25
C VAL A 557 -14.99 -19.87 -14.25
N PRO A 558 -13.81 -19.37 -13.86
CA PRO A 558 -13.01 -20.05 -12.86
C PRO A 558 -13.87 -20.42 -11.66
N SER A 559 -13.70 -21.61 -11.13
CA SER A 559 -14.42 -22.20 -10.00
C SER A 559 -14.33 -21.42 -8.66
N PHE A 560 -13.99 -20.15 -8.70
CA PHE A 560 -13.67 -19.23 -7.60
C PHE A 560 -14.65 -18.09 -7.39
N SER A 561 -15.86 -18.17 -7.95
CA SER A 561 -16.83 -17.21 -7.48
C SER A 561 -16.98 -17.41 -5.96
N PRO A 562 -17.03 -16.34 -5.14
CA PRO A 562 -17.27 -16.45 -3.71
C PRO A 562 -18.50 -17.32 -3.38
N LEU A 563 -19.46 -17.40 -4.28
CA LEU A 563 -20.66 -18.23 -4.17
C LEU A 563 -20.34 -19.72 -4.31
N TYR A 564 -19.44 -20.11 -5.23
CA TYR A 564 -18.99 -21.50 -5.36
C TYR A 564 -18.36 -22.01 -4.07
N THR A 565 -17.35 -21.29 -3.53
CA THR A 565 -16.68 -21.69 -2.31
C THR A 565 -17.63 -21.77 -1.11
N GLY A 566 -18.58 -20.82 -1.01
CA GLY A 566 -19.63 -20.85 0.01
C GLY A 566 -20.56 -22.06 -0.12
N SER A 567 -20.96 -22.42 -1.35
CA SER A 567 -21.83 -23.58 -1.61
C SER A 567 -21.10 -24.90 -1.33
N VAL A 568 -19.84 -25.04 -1.73
CA VAL A 568 -19.00 -26.21 -1.41
C VAL A 568 -18.85 -26.39 0.09
N TRP A 569 -18.51 -25.33 0.81
CA TRP A 569 -18.42 -25.39 2.27
C TRP A 569 -19.75 -25.82 2.91
N ALA A 570 -20.86 -25.24 2.44
CA ALA A 570 -22.20 -25.54 2.94
C ALA A 570 -22.56 -27.01 2.70
N LEU A 571 -22.34 -27.52 1.49
CA LEU A 571 -22.57 -28.92 1.15
C LEU A 571 -21.70 -29.87 1.98
N THR A 572 -20.42 -29.55 2.16
CA THR A 572 -19.51 -30.35 3.01
C THR A 572 -20.05 -30.43 4.44
N LYS A 573 -20.44 -29.28 5.03
CA LYS A 573 -21.00 -29.24 6.40
C LYS A 573 -22.30 -30.04 6.53
N LEU A 574 -23.21 -29.92 5.57
CA LEU A 574 -24.53 -30.57 5.65
C LEU A 574 -24.51 -32.06 5.30
N THR A 575 -23.69 -32.46 4.32
CA THR A 575 -23.73 -33.84 3.79
C THR A 575 -22.57 -34.70 4.24
N GLY A 576 -21.50 -34.10 4.79
CA GLY A 576 -20.24 -34.79 5.11
C GLY A 576 -19.44 -35.22 3.88
N LYS A 577 -19.88 -34.89 2.65
CA LYS A 577 -19.14 -35.19 1.42
C LYS A 577 -17.95 -34.27 1.28
N THR A 578 -16.84 -34.83 0.80
CA THR A 578 -15.64 -34.05 0.45
C THR A 578 -15.71 -33.66 -1.01
N TYR A 579 -15.49 -32.39 -1.29
CA TYR A 579 -15.37 -31.85 -2.65
C TYR A 579 -13.90 -31.50 -2.90
N PRO A 580 -13.39 -31.71 -4.13
CA PRO A 580 -12.01 -31.35 -4.44
C PRO A 580 -11.83 -29.84 -4.25
N ASP A 581 -10.67 -29.48 -3.71
CA ASP A 581 -10.26 -28.07 -3.66
C ASP A 581 -10.28 -27.51 -5.08
N PRO A 582 -10.82 -26.30 -5.25
CA PRO A 582 -10.77 -25.66 -6.55
C PRO A 582 -9.31 -25.32 -6.88
N VAL A 583 -8.68 -26.08 -7.75
CA VAL A 583 -7.38 -25.76 -8.33
C VAL A 583 -7.65 -24.95 -9.60
N THR A 584 -7.38 -23.66 -9.58
CA THR A 584 -7.29 -22.88 -10.81
C THR A 584 -5.83 -22.88 -11.23
N GLU A 585 -5.52 -23.69 -12.20
CA GLU A 585 -4.37 -23.42 -13.06
C GLU A 585 -4.73 -22.17 -13.87
N THR A 586 -4.41 -21.00 -13.36
CA THR A 586 -4.33 -19.81 -14.20
C THR A 586 -3.03 -19.95 -14.98
N PHE A 587 -3.14 -20.45 -16.21
CA PHE A 587 -2.14 -20.11 -17.20
C PHE A 587 -1.98 -18.59 -17.14
N ASN A 588 -0.75 -18.12 -17.02
CA ASN A 588 -0.52 -16.69 -17.01
C ASN A 588 -0.84 -16.18 -18.44
N GLU A 589 -2.14 -15.99 -18.70
CA GLU A 589 -2.66 -15.21 -19.81
C GLU A 589 -2.28 -13.74 -19.55
N GLY A 590 -0.98 -13.50 -19.39
CA GLY A 590 -0.46 -12.14 -19.42
C GLY A 590 -0.79 -11.59 -20.80
N PRO A 591 -0.82 -10.27 -20.98
CA PRO A 591 -0.97 -9.64 -22.31
C PRO A 591 0.31 -9.84 -23.11
N TRP A 592 0.72 -11.11 -23.27
CA TRP A 592 1.89 -11.48 -24.05
C TRP A 592 1.56 -11.32 -25.53
N LEU A 593 2.35 -10.56 -26.26
CA LEU A 593 2.21 -10.42 -27.71
C LEU A 593 2.64 -11.70 -28.43
N ILE A 594 3.61 -12.41 -27.87
CA ILE A 594 4.05 -13.71 -28.34
C ILE A 594 3.64 -14.78 -27.30
N GLN A 595 2.78 -15.70 -27.72
CA GLN A 595 2.32 -16.81 -26.90
C GLN A 595 2.67 -18.16 -27.55
N PRO A 596 2.92 -19.22 -26.78
CA PRO A 596 3.01 -20.56 -27.32
C PRO A 596 1.69 -20.95 -28.01
N PHE A 597 1.80 -21.56 -29.16
CA PHE A 597 0.64 -22.12 -29.85
C PHE A 597 0.09 -23.31 -29.06
N ASP A 598 -1.16 -23.24 -28.60
CA ASP A 598 -1.84 -24.38 -27.98
C ASP A 598 -2.63 -25.16 -29.05
N PRO A 599 -2.20 -26.39 -29.44
CA PRO A 599 -2.91 -27.19 -30.42
C PRO A 599 -4.35 -27.52 -30.03
N LYS A 600 -4.67 -27.54 -28.73
CA LYS A 600 -6.03 -27.86 -28.21
C LYS A 600 -7.06 -26.78 -28.56
N LEU A 601 -6.63 -25.54 -28.86
CA LEU A 601 -7.52 -24.48 -29.29
C LEU A 601 -8.08 -24.70 -30.73
N LEU A 602 -7.44 -25.56 -31.53
CA LEU A 602 -7.94 -25.95 -32.86
C LEU A 602 -8.99 -27.07 -32.83
N GLU A 603 -9.03 -27.85 -31.74
CA GLU A 603 -9.98 -28.97 -31.61
C GLU A 603 -11.35 -28.54 -31.08
N SER A 604 -11.50 -27.28 -30.65
CA SER A 604 -12.73 -26.73 -30.05
C SER A 604 -13.63 -25.92 -31.00
N ASN A 605 -13.31 -25.83 -32.31
CA ASN A 605 -14.14 -25.19 -33.34
C ASN A 605 -14.89 -26.17 -34.21
#